data_083b48503eeb6ec0f809f72bea0bae67
#
_entry.id   083b48503eeb6ec0f809f72bea0bae67
#
_cell.length_a   1.000
_cell.length_b   1.000
_cell.length_c   1.000
_cell.angle_alpha   90.00
_cell.angle_beta   90.00
_cell.angle_gamma   90.00
#
_symmetry.space_group_name_H-M   'P 1'
#
loop_
_entity.id
_entity.type
_entity.pdbx_description
1 polymer ?
#
loop_
_entity_poly.entity_id
_entity_poly.type
_entity_poly.pdbx_seq_one_letter_code
_entity_poly.pdbx_strand_id
1 'polypeptide(L)'
;GKRAIEDHFDKATELEAELSQRGKNDLLKAVQEIIPKNVSCVYVRQPQALGLGHAVLCALPVVGDEPFAVVLADDLIDAETPVLTQMASLYGRVGRSILAVQNVGREETKRYGIVRTEEQSRSPHRIGGIVEKPEPEKAPSTLGVVGRYILTPRIFHHLQHQTAGTGGEIQLTDAIAALLGDEDVFAYEFEGVRYDCGSKLDYLKANLAFAVKHPEIGAEFRGYLKSMGCTTLGNEKPARS
;
A
#
# COMPACT_ATOMS: atom_id res chain seq x y z
N GLY A 1 13.39 -17.61 3.06
CA GLY A 1 12.80 -16.88 4.17
C GLY A 1 12.93 -15.38 3.96
N LYS A 2 11.95 -14.60 4.41
CA LYS A 2 11.95 -13.13 4.27
C LYS A 2 12.45 -12.46 5.55
N ARG A 3 13.53 -12.95 6.14
CA ARG A 3 14.10 -12.41 7.39
C ARG A 3 14.63 -10.98 7.25
N ALA A 4 15.03 -10.56 6.05
CA ALA A 4 15.60 -9.24 5.83
C ALA A 4 14.70 -8.07 6.28
N ILE A 5 13.37 -8.24 6.25
CA ILE A 5 12.43 -7.23 6.77
C ILE A 5 12.42 -7.25 8.30
N GLU A 6 12.40 -8.44 8.90
CA GLU A 6 12.48 -8.63 10.36
C GLU A 6 13.80 -8.02 10.87
N ASP A 7 14.92 -8.42 10.28
CA ASP A 7 16.28 -7.96 10.64
C ASP A 7 16.41 -6.42 10.50
N HIS A 8 15.74 -5.81 9.51
CA HIS A 8 15.79 -4.35 9.30
C HIS A 8 15.13 -3.56 10.43
N PHE A 9 14.06 -4.10 11.01
CA PHE A 9 13.31 -3.46 12.09
C PHE A 9 13.73 -3.94 13.49
N ASP A 10 14.60 -4.95 13.57
CA ASP A 10 15.16 -5.41 14.84
C ASP A 10 16.33 -4.52 15.29
N LYS A 11 16.59 -4.56 16.59
CA LYS A 11 17.71 -3.80 17.18
C LYS A 11 19.05 -4.36 16.71
N ALA A 12 19.82 -3.54 15.99
CA ALA A 12 21.15 -3.88 15.47
C ALA A 12 22.25 -3.62 16.52
N THR A 13 22.24 -4.38 17.63
CA THR A 13 23.08 -4.13 18.81
C THR A 13 24.59 -4.04 18.49
N GLU A 14 25.11 -4.91 17.61
CA GLU A 14 26.52 -4.90 17.23
C GLU A 14 26.87 -3.66 16.41
N LEU A 15 26.03 -3.30 15.43
CA LEU A 15 26.22 -2.10 14.62
C LEU A 15 26.13 -0.83 15.46
N GLU A 16 25.16 -0.75 16.37
CA GLU A 16 25.00 0.40 17.28
C GLU A 16 26.23 0.57 18.17
N ALA A 17 26.76 -0.53 18.73
CA ALA A 17 27.97 -0.50 19.55
C ALA A 17 29.20 -0.02 18.74
N GLU A 18 29.38 -0.51 17.52
CA GLU A 18 30.48 -0.09 16.65
C GLU A 18 30.38 1.39 16.26
N LEU A 19 29.18 1.87 15.87
CA LEU A 19 28.95 3.27 15.54
C LEU A 19 29.24 4.19 16.73
N SER A 20 28.82 3.77 17.93
CA SER A 20 29.08 4.49 19.18
C SER A 20 30.58 4.57 19.48
N GLN A 21 31.30 3.45 19.40
CA GLN A 21 32.78 3.41 19.63
C GLN A 21 33.53 4.28 18.64
N ARG A 22 33.07 4.39 17.39
CA ARG A 22 33.68 5.22 16.36
C ARG A 22 33.25 6.68 16.39
N GLY A 23 32.39 7.08 17.32
CA GLY A 23 31.83 8.44 17.43
C GLY A 23 30.94 8.87 16.26
N LYS A 24 30.38 7.91 15.50
CA LYS A 24 29.51 8.17 14.37
C LYS A 24 28.04 8.40 14.83
N ASN A 25 27.84 9.46 15.60
CA ASN A 25 26.59 9.73 16.30
C ASN A 25 25.39 9.94 15.37
N ASP A 26 25.56 10.56 14.20
CA ASP A 26 24.46 10.79 13.26
C ASP A 26 23.97 9.46 12.64
N LEU A 27 24.88 8.56 12.27
CA LEU A 27 24.55 7.23 11.79
C LEU A 27 23.93 6.37 12.88
N LEU A 28 24.45 6.45 14.12
CA LEU A 28 23.88 5.75 15.27
C LEU A 28 22.43 6.19 15.50
N LYS A 29 22.18 7.49 15.48
CA LYS A 29 20.83 8.05 15.61
C LYS A 29 19.92 7.58 14.47
N ALA A 30 20.39 7.60 13.22
CA ALA A 30 19.60 7.12 12.07
C ALA A 30 19.21 5.64 12.21
N VAL A 31 20.10 4.77 12.70
CA VAL A 31 19.80 3.35 12.96
C VAL A 31 18.80 3.20 14.10
N GLN A 32 18.95 3.96 15.18
CA GLN A 32 18.07 3.86 16.35
C GLN A 32 16.66 4.46 16.12
N GLU A 33 16.52 5.33 15.13
CA GLU A 33 15.26 6.00 14.79
C GLU A 33 14.51 5.34 13.60
N ILE A 34 14.98 4.18 13.09
CA ILE A 34 14.27 3.40 12.06
C ILE A 34 12.84 3.12 12.51
N ILE A 35 12.66 2.71 13.78
CA ILE A 35 11.34 2.56 14.40
C ILE A 35 11.16 3.68 15.42
N PRO A 36 10.12 4.53 15.29
CA PRO A 36 9.77 5.51 16.31
C PRO A 36 9.49 4.85 17.67
N LYS A 37 9.85 5.50 18.77
CA LYS A 37 9.73 4.95 20.14
C LYS A 37 8.32 4.52 20.55
N ASN A 38 7.30 5.08 19.89
CA ASN A 38 5.89 4.76 20.12
C ASN A 38 5.34 3.70 19.16
N VAL A 39 6.19 3.05 18.37
CA VAL A 39 5.82 2.00 17.42
C VAL A 39 6.43 0.69 17.86
N SER A 40 5.64 -0.38 17.83
CA SER A 40 6.09 -1.75 18.08
C SER A 40 5.87 -2.60 16.83
N CYS A 41 6.84 -3.43 16.47
CA CYS A 41 6.72 -4.39 15.39
C CYS A 41 6.37 -5.77 15.93
N VAL A 42 5.37 -6.41 15.34
CA VAL A 42 4.97 -7.79 15.61
C VAL A 42 5.01 -8.56 14.28
N TYR A 43 5.72 -9.66 14.25
CA TYR A 43 5.87 -10.49 13.05
C TYR A 43 4.92 -11.67 13.14
N VAL A 44 3.95 -11.71 12.23
CA VAL A 44 2.99 -12.79 12.12
C VAL A 44 3.29 -13.59 10.86
N ARG A 45 3.54 -14.89 11.03
CA ARG A 45 3.85 -15.76 9.88
C ARG A 45 2.59 -16.32 9.26
N GLN A 46 2.42 -16.10 7.97
CA GLN A 46 1.44 -16.83 7.17
C GLN A 46 2.00 -18.24 6.89
N PRO A 47 1.43 -19.33 7.45
CA PRO A 47 2.03 -20.67 7.35
C PRO A 47 1.92 -21.26 5.95
N GLN A 48 0.90 -20.88 5.19
CA GLN A 48 0.63 -21.31 3.82
C GLN A 48 0.29 -20.11 2.94
N ALA A 49 0.76 -20.10 1.70
CA ALA A 49 0.51 -19.01 0.74
C ALA A 49 -0.91 -19.11 0.15
N LEU A 50 -1.94 -18.80 0.95
CA LEU A 50 -3.34 -18.88 0.59
C LEU A 50 -3.95 -17.52 0.19
N GLY A 51 -3.16 -16.59 -0.30
CA GLY A 51 -3.61 -15.28 -0.77
C GLY A 51 -3.60 -14.17 0.28
N LEU A 52 -3.96 -12.96 -0.16
CA LEU A 52 -3.91 -11.74 0.66
C LEU A 52 -4.95 -11.77 1.81
N GLY A 53 -6.16 -12.24 1.55
CA GLY A 53 -7.19 -12.36 2.59
C GLY A 53 -6.74 -13.26 3.74
N HIS A 54 -6.09 -14.39 3.44
CA HIS A 54 -5.52 -15.25 4.47
C HIS A 54 -4.37 -14.57 5.25
N ALA A 55 -3.52 -13.79 4.57
CA ALA A 55 -2.46 -13.04 5.25
C ALA A 55 -3.06 -12.02 6.24
N VAL A 56 -4.11 -11.31 5.83
CA VAL A 56 -4.86 -10.39 6.72
C VAL A 56 -5.50 -11.17 7.88
N LEU A 57 -6.12 -12.31 7.62
CA LEU A 57 -6.72 -13.15 8.67
C LEU A 57 -5.70 -13.60 9.73
N CYS A 58 -4.47 -13.91 9.31
CA CYS A 58 -3.40 -14.28 10.24
C CYS A 58 -3.07 -13.17 11.25
N ALA A 59 -3.39 -11.91 10.95
CA ALA A 59 -3.16 -10.78 11.84
C ALA A 59 -4.24 -10.60 12.92
N LEU A 60 -5.38 -11.30 12.82
CA LEU A 60 -6.49 -11.18 13.77
C LEU A 60 -6.08 -11.27 15.25
N PRO A 61 -5.22 -12.21 15.71
CA PRO A 61 -4.83 -12.29 17.11
C PRO A 61 -4.07 -11.07 17.63
N VAL A 62 -3.48 -10.27 16.75
CA VAL A 62 -2.72 -9.05 17.07
C VAL A 62 -3.61 -7.82 16.95
N VAL A 63 -4.43 -7.75 15.93
CA VAL A 63 -5.32 -6.61 15.65
C VAL A 63 -6.52 -6.59 16.60
N GLY A 64 -7.10 -7.75 16.91
CA GLY A 64 -8.30 -7.84 17.73
C GLY A 64 -9.52 -7.20 17.05
N ASP A 65 -10.27 -6.42 17.83
CA ASP A 65 -11.53 -5.77 17.42
C ASP A 65 -11.32 -4.27 17.11
N GLU A 66 -10.17 -3.90 16.60
CA GLU A 66 -9.83 -2.52 16.26
C GLU A 66 -9.80 -2.29 14.75
N PRO A 67 -10.14 -1.08 14.26
CA PRO A 67 -9.88 -0.71 12.88
C PRO A 67 -8.38 -0.70 12.58
N PHE A 68 -8.01 -1.16 11.41
CA PHE A 68 -6.60 -1.30 11.05
C PHE A 68 -6.32 -0.94 9.60
N ALA A 69 -5.08 -0.59 9.32
CA ALA A 69 -4.62 -0.37 7.95
C ALA A 69 -3.91 -1.61 7.40
N VAL A 70 -4.16 -1.91 6.12
CA VAL A 70 -3.38 -2.87 5.34
C VAL A 70 -2.54 -2.11 4.33
N VAL A 71 -1.24 -2.40 4.33
CA VAL A 71 -0.25 -1.74 3.46
C VAL A 71 0.52 -2.81 2.72
N LEU A 72 0.40 -2.86 1.40
CA LEU A 72 1.21 -3.76 0.58
C LEU A 72 2.59 -3.12 0.37
N ALA A 73 3.65 -3.88 0.65
CA ALA A 73 5.02 -3.38 0.66
C ALA A 73 5.58 -3.04 -0.74
N ASP A 74 5.00 -3.61 -1.79
CA ASP A 74 5.37 -3.39 -3.18
C ASP A 74 4.63 -2.21 -3.84
N ASP A 75 3.65 -1.62 -3.17
CA ASP A 75 2.95 -0.43 -3.61
C ASP A 75 3.59 0.83 -3.00
N LEU A 76 4.50 1.49 -3.72
CA LEU A 76 5.06 2.77 -3.30
C LEU A 76 4.20 3.93 -3.80
N ILE A 77 3.92 4.89 -2.93
CA ILE A 77 3.16 6.09 -3.30
C ILE A 77 3.94 7.34 -2.89
N ASP A 78 4.28 8.14 -3.89
CA ASP A 78 4.94 9.44 -3.71
C ASP A 78 3.86 10.52 -3.63
N ALA A 79 3.67 11.09 -2.45
CA ALA A 79 2.65 12.08 -2.16
C ALA A 79 3.17 13.11 -1.16
N GLU A 80 2.71 14.36 -1.27
CA GLU A 80 3.04 15.42 -0.31
C GLU A 80 2.48 15.09 1.09
N THR A 81 1.21 14.70 1.14
CA THR A 81 0.58 14.13 2.34
C THR A 81 0.54 12.61 2.18
N PRO A 82 1.15 11.82 3.09
CA PRO A 82 1.12 10.36 3.01
C PRO A 82 -0.31 9.82 2.85
N VAL A 83 -0.50 8.85 1.94
CA VAL A 83 -1.85 8.35 1.59
C VAL A 83 -2.59 7.79 2.80
N LEU A 84 -1.89 7.12 3.73
CA LEU A 84 -2.54 6.67 4.97
C LEU A 84 -3.04 7.83 5.83
N THR A 85 -2.34 8.97 5.83
CA THR A 85 -2.82 10.19 6.53
C THR A 85 -4.08 10.74 5.87
N GLN A 86 -4.11 10.77 4.52
CA GLN A 86 -5.31 11.17 3.78
C GLN A 86 -6.49 10.25 4.12
N MET A 87 -6.28 8.92 4.08
CA MET A 87 -7.30 7.90 4.38
C MET A 87 -7.74 7.93 5.86
N ALA A 88 -6.82 8.10 6.81
CA ALA A 88 -7.14 8.18 8.23
C ALA A 88 -8.01 9.42 8.54
N SER A 89 -7.72 10.54 7.89
CA SER A 89 -8.56 11.75 7.99
C SER A 89 -9.97 11.50 7.47
N LEU A 90 -10.11 10.72 6.40
CA LEU A 90 -11.42 10.31 5.90
C LEU A 90 -12.10 9.34 6.87
N TYR A 91 -11.35 8.33 7.36
CA TYR A 91 -11.87 7.36 8.33
C TYR A 91 -12.43 8.04 9.58
N GLY A 92 -11.74 9.06 10.11
CA GLY A 92 -12.23 9.84 11.25
C GLY A 92 -13.58 10.53 11.02
N ARG A 93 -13.98 10.73 9.76
CA ARG A 93 -15.28 11.32 9.39
C ARG A 93 -16.37 10.29 9.14
N VAL A 94 -16.01 9.14 8.52
CA VAL A 94 -17.02 8.15 8.07
C VAL A 94 -17.11 6.93 8.98
N GLY A 95 -16.05 6.58 9.72
CA GLY A 95 -16.01 5.42 10.62
C GLY A 95 -16.31 4.09 9.91
N ARG A 96 -15.92 3.95 8.64
CA ARG A 96 -16.20 2.79 7.79
C ARG A 96 -14.96 2.39 6.99
N SER A 97 -14.96 1.16 6.48
CA SER A 97 -13.88 0.65 5.64
C SER A 97 -13.63 1.52 4.42
N ILE A 98 -12.36 1.77 4.09
CA ILE A 98 -11.92 2.62 2.99
C ILE A 98 -10.88 1.87 2.16
N LEU A 99 -11.07 1.86 0.84
CA LEU A 99 -10.13 1.32 -0.13
C LEU A 99 -9.51 2.48 -0.90
N ALA A 100 -8.18 2.54 -0.97
CA ALA A 100 -7.54 3.44 -1.91
C ALA A 100 -7.72 2.90 -3.34
N VAL A 101 -8.13 3.76 -4.24
CA VAL A 101 -8.37 3.41 -5.65
C VAL A 101 -7.67 4.39 -6.58
N GLN A 102 -7.39 3.91 -7.79
CA GLN A 102 -6.81 4.69 -8.85
C GLN A 102 -7.50 4.33 -10.17
N ASN A 103 -7.69 5.31 -11.06
CA ASN A 103 -8.07 5.01 -12.43
C ASN A 103 -6.93 4.27 -13.12
N VAL A 104 -7.22 3.09 -13.66
CA VAL A 104 -6.29 2.26 -14.42
C VAL A 104 -6.74 2.16 -15.87
N GLY A 105 -5.82 1.84 -16.76
CA GLY A 105 -6.17 1.53 -18.15
C GLY A 105 -7.18 0.37 -18.22
N ARG A 106 -8.12 0.43 -19.18
CA ARG A 106 -9.16 -0.61 -19.31
C ARG A 106 -8.55 -2.01 -19.42
N GLU A 107 -7.45 -2.16 -20.15
CA GLU A 107 -6.71 -3.43 -20.33
C GLU A 107 -6.02 -3.91 -19.05
N GLU A 108 -5.80 -3.01 -18.09
CA GLU A 108 -5.12 -3.34 -16.84
C GLU A 108 -6.09 -3.84 -15.76
N THR A 109 -7.41 -3.75 -15.98
CA THR A 109 -8.42 -4.17 -15.00
C THR A 109 -8.26 -5.62 -14.54
N LYS A 110 -7.74 -6.49 -15.40
CA LYS A 110 -7.38 -7.89 -15.10
C LYS A 110 -6.26 -8.07 -14.06
N ARG A 111 -5.66 -6.98 -13.57
CA ARG A 111 -4.60 -7.01 -12.54
C ARG A 111 -5.10 -6.58 -11.16
N TYR A 112 -6.28 -5.99 -11.07
CA TYR A 112 -6.78 -5.32 -9.86
C TYR A 112 -8.18 -5.81 -9.47
N GLY A 113 -8.50 -5.68 -8.19
CA GLY A 113 -9.89 -5.62 -7.77
C GLY A 113 -10.52 -4.33 -8.30
N ILE A 114 -11.61 -4.41 -9.06
CA ILE A 114 -12.26 -3.24 -9.66
C ILE A 114 -13.56 -2.94 -8.92
N VAL A 115 -13.70 -1.70 -8.45
CA VAL A 115 -14.90 -1.28 -7.72
C VAL A 115 -15.96 -0.73 -8.68
N ARG A 116 -17.21 -0.98 -8.33
CA ARG A 116 -18.39 -0.29 -8.88
C ARG A 116 -18.88 0.69 -7.81
N THR A 117 -18.96 1.96 -8.16
CA THR A 117 -19.48 3.00 -7.25
C THR A 117 -20.99 3.20 -7.46
N GLU A 118 -21.70 3.59 -6.40
CA GLU A 118 -23.16 3.83 -6.47
C GLU A 118 -23.50 5.16 -7.14
N GLU A 119 -22.61 6.16 -7.01
CA GLU A 119 -22.80 7.49 -7.61
C GLU A 119 -21.54 7.92 -8.36
N GLN A 120 -21.71 8.71 -9.43
CA GLN A 120 -20.62 9.41 -10.12
C GLN A 120 -20.22 10.70 -9.37
N SER A 121 -20.18 10.64 -8.04
CA SER A 121 -19.79 11.75 -7.18
C SER A 121 -18.27 11.89 -7.11
N ARG A 122 -17.80 13.02 -6.59
CA ARG A 122 -16.37 13.18 -6.27
C ARG A 122 -15.99 12.28 -5.10
N SER A 123 -14.71 11.79 -5.11
CA SER A 123 -14.14 11.03 -3.98
C SER A 123 -14.45 11.69 -2.61
N PRO A 124 -14.85 10.89 -1.58
CA PRO A 124 -14.95 9.44 -1.56
C PRO A 124 -16.24 8.92 -2.17
N HIS A 125 -16.17 7.77 -2.86
CA HIS A 125 -17.32 7.13 -3.48
C HIS A 125 -17.80 5.96 -2.63
N ARG A 126 -19.11 5.82 -2.43
CA ARG A 126 -19.67 4.61 -1.83
C ARG A 126 -19.57 3.46 -2.84
N ILE A 127 -19.05 2.32 -2.37
CA ILE A 127 -18.86 1.12 -3.19
C ILE A 127 -20.16 0.33 -3.22
N GLY A 128 -20.71 0.09 -4.42
CA GLY A 128 -21.86 -0.76 -4.63
C GLY A 128 -21.52 -2.18 -5.10
N GLY A 129 -20.22 -2.46 -5.27
CA GLY A 129 -19.71 -3.79 -5.65
C GLY A 129 -18.23 -3.75 -5.98
N ILE A 130 -17.58 -4.92 -5.89
CA ILE A 130 -16.18 -5.10 -6.25
C ILE A 130 -16.00 -6.47 -6.92
N VAL A 131 -15.14 -6.53 -7.94
CA VAL A 131 -14.85 -7.76 -8.68
C VAL A 131 -13.35 -7.93 -8.80
N GLU A 132 -12.83 -9.11 -8.42
CA GLU A 132 -11.41 -9.44 -8.52
C GLU A 132 -11.02 -9.72 -9.98
N LYS A 133 -10.04 -8.96 -10.47
CA LYS A 133 -9.37 -9.17 -11.77
C LYS A 133 -10.33 -9.46 -12.93
N PRO A 134 -11.36 -8.62 -13.17
CA PRO A 134 -12.29 -8.85 -14.25
C PRO A 134 -11.64 -8.68 -15.62
N GLU A 135 -12.10 -9.44 -16.60
CA GLU A 135 -11.74 -9.17 -17.98
C GLU A 135 -12.19 -7.74 -18.38
N PRO A 136 -11.43 -7.06 -19.26
CA PRO A 136 -11.70 -5.66 -19.60
C PRO A 136 -13.16 -5.35 -19.98
N GLU A 137 -13.80 -6.26 -20.74
CA GLU A 137 -15.19 -6.11 -21.19
C GLU A 137 -16.20 -6.24 -20.04
N LYS A 138 -15.83 -6.96 -18.97
CA LYS A 138 -16.68 -7.24 -17.81
C LYS A 138 -16.39 -6.34 -16.62
N ALA A 139 -15.33 -5.53 -16.68
CA ALA A 139 -14.96 -4.65 -15.59
C ALA A 139 -16.05 -3.59 -15.36
N PRO A 140 -16.55 -3.45 -14.09
CA PRO A 140 -17.66 -2.53 -13.80
C PRO A 140 -17.26 -1.05 -13.91
N SER A 141 -15.98 -0.76 -13.84
CA SER A 141 -15.37 0.59 -13.98
C SER A 141 -13.90 0.47 -14.35
N THR A 142 -13.16 1.56 -14.21
CA THR A 142 -11.68 1.62 -14.27
C THR A 142 -11.05 1.95 -12.91
N LEU A 143 -11.83 1.99 -11.83
CA LEU A 143 -11.32 2.25 -10.49
C LEU A 143 -10.74 0.96 -9.88
N GLY A 144 -9.43 0.82 -10.01
CA GLY A 144 -8.67 -0.31 -9.46
C GLY A 144 -8.26 -0.06 -8.01
N VAL A 145 -8.48 -1.06 -7.15
CA VAL A 145 -8.03 -1.02 -5.76
C VAL A 145 -6.53 -1.19 -5.71
N VAL A 146 -5.86 -0.33 -4.96
CA VAL A 146 -4.41 -0.39 -4.75
C VAL A 146 -4.08 -0.88 -3.34
N GLY A 147 -2.80 -1.13 -3.06
CA GLY A 147 -2.32 -1.76 -1.83
C GLY A 147 -2.42 -0.91 -0.56
N ARG A 148 -3.50 -0.16 -0.39
CA ARG A 148 -3.79 0.66 0.81
C ARG A 148 -5.24 0.53 1.20
N TYR A 149 -5.49 0.03 2.41
CA TYR A 149 -6.81 -0.18 2.96
C TYR A 149 -6.87 0.34 4.40
N ILE A 150 -8.01 0.84 4.82
CA ILE A 150 -8.41 0.93 6.22
C ILE A 150 -9.66 0.07 6.35
N LEU A 151 -9.60 -0.95 7.21
CA LEU A 151 -10.66 -1.93 7.37
C LEU A 151 -11.20 -1.91 8.79
N THR A 152 -12.51 -2.09 8.92
CA THR A 152 -13.13 -2.38 10.20
C THR A 152 -12.87 -3.84 10.58
N PRO A 153 -12.89 -4.20 11.88
CA PRO A 153 -12.68 -5.58 12.30
C PRO A 153 -13.72 -6.57 11.79
N ARG A 154 -14.87 -6.10 11.28
CA ARG A 154 -15.90 -6.95 10.66
C ARG A 154 -15.38 -7.76 9.48
N ILE A 155 -14.33 -7.29 8.79
CA ILE A 155 -13.69 -8.03 7.71
C ILE A 155 -13.21 -9.42 8.14
N PHE A 156 -12.77 -9.57 9.39
CA PHE A 156 -12.29 -10.86 9.89
C PHE A 156 -13.38 -11.92 9.95
N HIS A 157 -14.64 -11.53 10.24
CA HIS A 157 -15.76 -12.45 10.17
C HIS A 157 -15.93 -13.04 8.77
N HIS A 158 -15.87 -12.21 7.74
CA HIS A 158 -16.00 -12.67 6.35
C HIS A 158 -14.80 -13.53 5.94
N LEU A 159 -13.57 -13.13 6.31
CA LEU A 159 -12.36 -13.91 6.02
C LEU A 159 -12.36 -15.30 6.69
N GLN A 160 -12.92 -15.43 7.89
CA GLN A 160 -13.03 -16.72 8.60
C GLN A 160 -14.02 -17.69 7.95
N HIS A 161 -15.06 -17.20 7.29
CA HIS A 161 -16.13 -18.00 6.72
C HIS A 161 -16.04 -18.14 5.19
N GLN A 162 -15.07 -17.48 4.58
CA GLN A 162 -14.83 -17.53 3.15
C GLN A 162 -14.21 -18.87 2.74
N THR A 163 -14.76 -19.49 1.71
CA THR A 163 -14.11 -20.61 1.03
C THR A 163 -13.07 -20.09 0.04
N ALA A 164 -12.02 -20.89 -0.22
CA ALA A 164 -11.03 -20.55 -1.23
C ALA A 164 -11.69 -20.33 -2.60
N GLY A 165 -11.39 -19.19 -3.20
CA GLY A 165 -11.91 -18.78 -4.51
C GLY A 165 -11.03 -19.26 -5.68
N THR A 166 -10.99 -18.47 -6.73
CA THR A 166 -10.17 -18.74 -7.93
C THR A 166 -8.70 -18.94 -7.56
N GLY A 167 -8.08 -20.01 -8.02
CA GLY A 167 -6.70 -20.34 -7.72
C GLY A 167 -6.47 -20.97 -6.34
N GLY A 168 -7.50 -21.28 -5.56
CA GLY A 168 -7.39 -21.83 -4.21
C GLY A 168 -6.98 -20.80 -3.16
N GLU A 169 -7.10 -19.51 -3.47
CA GLU A 169 -6.73 -18.41 -2.58
C GLU A 169 -7.95 -17.81 -1.85
N ILE A 170 -7.71 -17.33 -0.64
CA ILE A 170 -8.65 -16.50 0.10
C ILE A 170 -8.39 -15.04 -0.31
N GLN A 171 -9.23 -14.54 -1.21
CA GLN A 171 -9.08 -13.18 -1.76
C GLN A 171 -9.66 -12.15 -0.79
N LEU A 172 -8.89 -11.08 -0.51
CA LEU A 172 -9.40 -9.98 0.30
C LEU A 172 -10.58 -9.27 -0.39
N THR A 173 -10.56 -9.22 -1.70
CA THR A 173 -11.62 -8.61 -2.53
C THR A 173 -12.97 -9.31 -2.33
N ASP A 174 -12.98 -10.63 -2.24
CA ASP A 174 -14.23 -11.40 -2.00
C ASP A 174 -14.79 -11.16 -0.60
N ALA A 175 -13.90 -11.06 0.41
CA ALA A 175 -14.30 -10.70 1.76
C ALA A 175 -14.87 -9.27 1.84
N ILE A 176 -14.29 -8.32 1.09
CA ILE A 176 -14.81 -6.96 0.97
C ILE A 176 -16.16 -6.96 0.25
N ALA A 177 -16.34 -7.78 -0.79
CA ALA A 177 -17.64 -7.92 -1.45
C ALA A 177 -18.72 -8.42 -0.48
N ALA A 178 -18.40 -9.38 0.39
CA ALA A 178 -19.31 -9.85 1.44
C ALA A 178 -19.58 -8.76 2.50
N LEU A 179 -18.54 -8.00 2.90
CA LEU A 179 -18.65 -6.91 3.87
C LEU A 179 -19.64 -5.81 3.43
N LEU A 180 -19.80 -5.59 2.11
CA LEU A 180 -20.78 -4.64 1.58
C LEU A 180 -22.24 -4.97 1.97
N GLY A 181 -22.52 -6.21 2.37
CA GLY A 181 -23.82 -6.62 2.90
C GLY A 181 -24.06 -6.13 4.35
N ASP A 182 -23.01 -5.82 5.08
CA ASP A 182 -23.07 -5.49 6.51
C ASP A 182 -22.81 -4.00 6.78
N GLU A 183 -21.98 -3.36 5.96
CA GLU A 183 -21.62 -1.96 6.14
C GLU A 183 -21.27 -1.25 4.83
N ASP A 184 -21.34 0.06 4.86
CA ASP A 184 -20.83 0.89 3.77
C ASP A 184 -19.31 0.79 3.69
N VAL A 185 -18.79 0.66 2.47
CA VAL A 185 -17.34 0.73 2.17
C VAL A 185 -17.12 1.85 1.16
N PHE A 186 -16.06 2.61 1.36
CA PHE A 186 -15.74 3.76 0.52
C PHE A 186 -14.50 3.54 -0.33
N ALA A 187 -14.57 3.95 -1.60
CA ALA A 187 -13.44 4.10 -2.48
C ALA A 187 -12.89 5.54 -2.38
N TYR A 188 -11.60 5.67 -2.15
CA TYR A 188 -10.91 6.95 -2.03
C TYR A 188 -9.86 7.08 -3.13
N GLU A 189 -10.07 8.02 -4.06
CA GLU A 189 -9.06 8.43 -5.02
C GLU A 189 -8.05 9.33 -4.31
N PHE A 190 -6.88 8.79 -4.02
CA PHE A 190 -5.83 9.47 -3.27
C PHE A 190 -5.05 10.47 -4.14
N GLU A 191 -4.45 11.45 -3.48
CA GLU A 191 -3.49 12.35 -4.11
C GLU A 191 -2.08 11.77 -4.00
N GLY A 192 -1.38 11.64 -5.14
CA GLY A 192 -0.03 11.09 -5.22
C GLY A 192 0.22 10.31 -6.49
N VAL A 193 1.46 9.88 -6.66
CA VAL A 193 1.92 9.04 -7.78
C VAL A 193 2.26 7.66 -7.26
N ARG A 194 1.55 6.64 -7.74
CA ARG A 194 1.76 5.25 -7.36
C ARG A 194 2.77 4.56 -8.29
N TYR A 195 3.61 3.74 -7.70
CA TYR A 195 4.54 2.82 -8.38
C TYR A 195 4.27 1.39 -7.89
N ASP A 196 3.84 0.51 -8.80
CA ASP A 196 3.66 -0.92 -8.56
C ASP A 196 5.02 -1.63 -8.67
N CYS A 197 5.77 -1.71 -7.57
CA CYS A 197 7.10 -2.30 -7.56
C CYS A 197 7.11 -3.83 -7.77
N GLY A 198 5.96 -4.48 -7.89
CA GLY A 198 5.83 -5.83 -8.44
C GLY A 198 6.19 -5.90 -9.93
N SER A 199 6.08 -4.78 -10.64
CA SER A 199 6.55 -4.60 -12.02
C SER A 199 8.00 -4.13 -12.06
N LYS A 200 8.85 -4.75 -12.89
CA LYS A 200 10.25 -4.32 -13.07
C LYS A 200 10.36 -2.86 -13.55
N LEU A 201 9.47 -2.46 -14.45
CA LEU A 201 9.48 -1.11 -14.99
C LEU A 201 9.12 -0.08 -13.93
N ASP A 202 8.03 -0.30 -13.17
CA ASP A 202 7.59 0.66 -12.17
C ASP A 202 8.54 0.68 -10.95
N TYR A 203 9.20 -0.45 -10.63
CA TYR A 203 10.30 -0.48 -9.68
C TYR A 203 11.45 0.46 -10.09
N LEU A 204 11.85 0.46 -11.37
CA LEU A 204 12.88 1.38 -11.88
C LEU A 204 12.40 2.83 -11.87
N LYS A 205 11.14 3.08 -12.25
CA LYS A 205 10.53 4.42 -12.17
C LYS A 205 10.50 4.94 -10.73
N ALA A 206 10.13 4.09 -9.77
CA ALA A 206 10.15 4.43 -8.35
C ALA A 206 11.55 4.82 -7.89
N ASN A 207 12.57 3.97 -8.19
CA ASN A 207 13.96 4.27 -7.85
C ASN A 207 14.40 5.63 -8.41
N LEU A 208 14.09 5.91 -9.68
CA LEU A 208 14.42 7.18 -10.31
C LEU A 208 13.72 8.35 -9.61
N ALA A 209 12.41 8.25 -9.37
CA ALA A 209 11.62 9.31 -8.78
C ALA A 209 12.08 9.66 -7.35
N PHE A 210 12.39 8.65 -6.54
CA PHE A 210 12.89 8.87 -5.18
C PHE A 210 14.35 9.30 -5.16
N ALA A 211 15.21 8.75 -6.04
CA ALA A 211 16.62 9.12 -6.10
C ALA A 211 16.84 10.61 -6.45
N VAL A 212 16.07 11.17 -7.38
CA VAL A 212 16.19 12.60 -7.75
C VAL A 212 15.74 13.56 -6.63
N LYS A 213 14.95 13.08 -5.67
CA LYS A 213 14.48 13.84 -4.51
C LYS A 213 15.31 13.58 -3.26
N HIS A 214 16.23 12.60 -3.29
CA HIS A 214 17.00 12.22 -2.12
C HIS A 214 17.86 13.38 -1.59
N PRO A 215 17.82 13.70 -0.30
CA PRO A 215 18.48 14.89 0.25
C PRO A 215 20.00 14.89 0.04
N GLU A 216 20.66 13.74 0.13
CA GLU A 216 22.12 13.64 0.03
C GLU A 216 22.61 13.55 -1.42
N ILE A 217 21.99 12.68 -2.23
CA ILE A 217 22.49 12.32 -3.57
C ILE A 217 21.68 12.95 -4.71
N GLY A 218 20.51 13.52 -4.43
CA GLY A 218 19.57 13.95 -5.48
C GLY A 218 20.15 15.01 -6.42
N ALA A 219 20.96 15.92 -5.92
CA ALA A 219 21.61 16.95 -6.76
C ALA A 219 22.61 16.35 -7.74
N GLU A 220 23.49 15.48 -7.25
CA GLU A 220 24.49 14.78 -8.06
C GLU A 220 23.82 13.85 -9.06
N PHE A 221 22.81 13.11 -8.65
CA PHE A 221 22.08 12.18 -9.50
C PHE A 221 21.36 12.92 -10.64
N ARG A 222 20.71 14.07 -10.39
CA ARG A 222 20.15 14.93 -11.46
C ARG A 222 21.23 15.40 -12.45
N GLY A 223 22.43 15.75 -11.96
CA GLY A 223 23.57 16.10 -12.79
C GLY A 223 23.99 14.96 -13.73
N TYR A 224 24.07 13.75 -13.18
CA TYR A 224 24.37 12.54 -13.94
C TYR A 224 23.32 12.27 -15.03
N LEU A 225 22.02 12.35 -14.70
CA LEU A 225 20.95 12.16 -15.68
C LEU A 225 20.98 13.19 -16.81
N LYS A 226 21.30 14.45 -16.52
CA LYS A 226 21.50 15.49 -17.52
C LYS A 226 22.66 15.15 -18.47
N SER A 227 23.77 14.62 -17.94
CA SER A 227 24.91 14.21 -18.76
C SER A 227 24.59 13.06 -19.71
N MET A 228 23.58 12.24 -19.39
CA MET A 228 23.06 11.18 -20.25
C MET A 228 22.02 11.67 -21.27
N GLY A 229 21.77 12.98 -21.37
CA GLY A 229 20.76 13.54 -22.27
C GLY A 229 19.32 13.50 -21.74
N CYS A 230 19.10 13.11 -20.50
CA CYS A 230 17.77 13.12 -19.87
C CYS A 230 17.41 14.55 -19.42
N THR A 231 16.84 15.36 -20.29
CA THR A 231 16.57 16.79 -20.02
C THR A 231 15.20 17.08 -19.40
N THR A 232 14.28 16.12 -19.35
CA THR A 232 12.88 16.30 -18.92
C THR A 232 12.56 15.81 -17.51
N LEU A 233 13.49 15.88 -16.57
CA LEU A 233 13.22 15.61 -15.14
C LEU A 233 12.90 16.90 -14.37
N GLY A 234 12.21 17.84 -14.99
CA GLY A 234 11.71 19.06 -14.35
C GLY A 234 10.23 18.92 -14.02
N ASN A 235 9.87 19.11 -12.78
CA ASN A 235 8.58 19.54 -12.17
C ASN A 235 7.24 19.34 -12.92
N GLU A 236 7.15 18.51 -13.95
CA GLU A 236 5.87 18.19 -14.55
C GLU A 236 5.14 17.21 -13.65
N LYS A 237 4.05 17.67 -13.03
CA LYS A 237 3.04 16.77 -12.48
C LYS A 237 2.65 15.82 -13.62
N PRO A 238 2.68 14.49 -13.40
CA PRO A 238 2.22 13.57 -14.44
C PRO A 238 0.81 13.97 -14.85
N ALA A 239 0.58 14.02 -16.17
CA ALA A 239 -0.73 14.32 -16.68
C ALA A 239 -1.76 13.38 -16.06
N ARG A 240 -2.85 13.95 -15.53
CA ARG A 240 -3.98 13.18 -15.06
C ARG A 240 -4.54 12.43 -16.27
N SER A 241 -4.27 11.12 -16.31
CA SER A 241 -4.91 10.20 -17.29
C SER A 241 -6.28 9.78 -16.77
#